data_e34b3846051de5d274fc24a7e9b249b1
#
_entry.id   e34b3846051de5d274fc24a7e9b249b1
#
_cell.length_a   1.000
_cell.length_b   1.000
_cell.length_c   1.000
_cell.angle_alpha   90.00
_cell.angle_beta   90.00
_cell.angle_gamma   90.00
#
_symmetry.space_group_name_H-M   'P 1'
#
loop_
_entity.id
_entity.type
_entity.pdbx_description
1 polymer ?
#
loop_
_entity_poly.entity_id
_entity_poly.type
_entity_poly.pdbx_seq_one_letter_code
_entity_poly.pdbx_strand_id
1 'polypeptide(L)'
;MNLEKFKGIFPAFYACYDDVGEISENRTKELSNYLYNKGIKGLYVGGSSGECIYQNLEERKATLKYVAESLRGKCTLIAHVGAPSTRESVILAEYADELGYDALSAIPPIYFKLPESSIYKYWTEIMNSTDLPFIIYNIPQTTGYSLSIQLFKKLLENKKVIGIKNSSMPVMDIERFKAVEENLIVFNGPDEQYVSGRLIGADGGIGGTYAVMPELFLMAEEFVSTGNFNDARRIQRDINDIIIALCSLNGSMYSAIKEVFKLRGINIGSVRGPLEPVTGEDLNEINDIKQLIDQAISTYLKV
;
A
#
# COMPACT_ATOMS: atom_id res chain seq x y z
N MET A 1 -16.96 16.24 0.26
CA MET A 1 -16.57 14.82 0.04
C MET A 1 -16.52 14.11 1.38
N ASN A 2 -16.98 12.86 1.49
CA ASN A 2 -16.87 12.07 2.71
C ASN A 2 -15.48 11.42 2.77
N LEU A 3 -14.61 11.88 3.67
CA LEU A 3 -13.24 11.37 3.83
C LEU A 3 -13.15 10.15 4.77
N GLU A 4 -14.22 9.80 5.50
CA GLU A 4 -14.23 8.67 6.44
C GLU A 4 -13.94 7.31 5.76
N LYS A 5 -14.30 7.18 4.47
CA LYS A 5 -14.02 5.96 3.72
C LYS A 5 -12.52 5.74 3.46
N PHE A 6 -11.68 6.77 3.64
CA PHE A 6 -10.23 6.71 3.48
C PHE A 6 -9.47 6.54 4.81
N LYS A 7 -10.14 6.32 5.93
CA LYS A 7 -9.50 6.07 7.23
C LYS A 7 -9.38 4.57 7.51
N GLY A 8 -8.34 4.16 8.22
CA GLY A 8 -8.13 2.78 8.67
C GLY A 8 -7.10 2.00 7.84
N ILE A 9 -7.31 0.69 7.69
CA ILE A 9 -6.32 -0.25 7.16
C ILE A 9 -6.54 -0.53 5.68
N PHE A 10 -5.49 -0.26 4.86
CA PHE A 10 -5.47 -0.48 3.42
C PHE A 10 -4.25 -1.32 3.03
N PRO A 11 -4.38 -2.64 2.86
CA PRO A 11 -3.30 -3.44 2.30
C PRO A 11 -2.87 -2.93 0.92
N ALA A 12 -1.55 -2.82 0.71
CA ALA A 12 -1.01 -2.63 -0.62
C ALA A 12 -1.11 -3.96 -1.37
N PHE A 13 -1.90 -3.95 -2.46
CA PHE A 13 -2.26 -5.14 -3.22
C PHE A 13 -1.07 -5.71 -3.98
N TYR A 14 -0.87 -7.02 -3.89
CA TYR A 14 0.23 -7.73 -4.53
C TYR A 14 -0.05 -8.03 -6.00
N ALA A 15 1.00 -7.99 -6.81
CA ALA A 15 0.92 -8.52 -8.17
C ALA A 15 0.63 -10.02 -8.14
N CYS A 16 -0.36 -10.45 -8.91
CA CYS A 16 -0.76 -11.85 -8.99
C CYS A 16 -0.41 -12.37 -10.39
N TYR A 17 0.65 -13.18 -10.45
CA TYR A 17 1.11 -13.78 -11.72
C TYR A 17 0.65 -15.23 -11.83
N ASP A 18 0.46 -15.69 -13.05
CA ASP A 18 0.31 -17.13 -13.37
C ASP A 18 1.66 -17.85 -13.40
N ASP A 19 1.66 -19.09 -13.84
CA ASP A 19 2.86 -19.94 -13.84
C ASP A 19 3.85 -19.62 -14.98
N VAL A 20 3.44 -18.74 -15.92
CA VAL A 20 4.31 -18.23 -16.99
C VAL A 20 4.71 -16.77 -16.75
N GLY A 21 4.27 -16.17 -15.64
CA GLY A 21 4.64 -14.82 -15.21
C GLY A 21 3.75 -13.70 -15.77
N GLU A 22 2.58 -14.02 -16.34
CA GLU A 22 1.58 -13.04 -16.79
C GLU A 22 0.60 -12.69 -15.69
N ILE A 23 -0.04 -11.50 -15.77
CA ILE A 23 -1.06 -11.09 -14.79
C ILE A 23 -2.25 -12.06 -14.85
N SER A 24 -2.52 -12.73 -13.74
CA SER A 24 -3.59 -13.73 -13.62
C SER A 24 -4.89 -13.11 -13.11
N GLU A 25 -5.94 -13.16 -13.92
CA GLU A 25 -7.28 -12.73 -13.51
C GLU A 25 -7.78 -13.51 -12.30
N ASN A 26 -7.71 -14.84 -12.34
CA ASN A 26 -8.23 -15.69 -11.28
C ASN A 26 -7.53 -15.45 -9.94
N ARG A 27 -6.19 -15.41 -9.94
CA ARG A 27 -5.37 -15.18 -8.74
C ARG A 27 -5.58 -13.77 -8.18
N THR A 28 -5.76 -12.76 -9.05
CA THR A 28 -6.07 -11.39 -8.65
C THR A 28 -7.43 -11.32 -7.96
N LYS A 29 -8.46 -11.95 -8.52
CA LYS A 29 -9.79 -12.00 -7.93
C LYS A 29 -9.83 -12.80 -6.63
N GLU A 30 -9.08 -13.89 -6.54
CA GLU A 30 -8.94 -14.70 -5.33
C GLU A 30 -8.33 -13.89 -4.18
N LEU A 31 -7.17 -13.24 -4.40
CA LEU A 31 -6.54 -12.39 -3.40
C LEU A 31 -7.45 -11.21 -3.00
N SER A 32 -8.14 -10.58 -3.97
CA SER A 32 -9.07 -9.49 -3.71
C SER A 32 -10.18 -9.91 -2.73
N ASN A 33 -10.83 -11.03 -3.00
CA ASN A 33 -11.90 -11.55 -2.15
C ASN A 33 -11.37 -12.03 -0.79
N TYR A 34 -10.19 -12.65 -0.75
CA TYR A 34 -9.55 -13.03 0.50
C TYR A 34 -9.34 -11.83 1.42
N LEU A 35 -8.73 -10.77 0.91
CA LEU A 35 -8.47 -9.56 1.70
C LEU A 35 -9.77 -8.87 2.14
N TYR A 36 -10.74 -8.76 1.26
CA TYR A 36 -12.06 -8.21 1.60
C TYR A 36 -12.73 -8.96 2.75
N ASN A 37 -12.68 -10.30 2.73
CA ASN A 37 -13.26 -11.15 3.77
C ASN A 37 -12.53 -11.05 5.13
N LYS A 38 -11.31 -10.46 5.16
CA LYS A 38 -10.60 -10.14 6.40
C LYS A 38 -11.10 -8.87 7.09
N GLY A 39 -12.04 -8.15 6.50
CA GLY A 39 -12.65 -6.95 7.08
C GLY A 39 -11.84 -5.66 6.90
N ILE A 40 -10.95 -5.63 5.91
CA ILE A 40 -10.17 -4.41 5.59
C ILE A 40 -11.08 -3.28 5.09
N LYS A 41 -10.62 -2.03 5.27
CA LYS A 41 -11.36 -0.84 4.85
C LYS A 41 -11.35 -0.63 3.34
N GLY A 42 -10.27 -1.00 2.69
CA GLY A 42 -10.08 -0.88 1.25
C GLY A 42 -8.72 -1.40 0.80
N LEU A 43 -8.40 -1.23 -0.47
CA LEU A 43 -7.15 -1.67 -1.09
C LEU A 43 -6.41 -0.51 -1.77
N TYR A 44 -5.08 -0.56 -1.70
CA TYR A 44 -4.17 0.29 -2.47
C TYR A 44 -3.55 -0.53 -3.60
N VAL A 45 -3.98 -0.31 -4.84
CA VAL A 45 -3.72 -1.18 -5.99
C VAL A 45 -2.68 -0.59 -6.93
N GLY A 46 -1.74 -1.40 -7.40
CA GLY A 46 -0.73 -1.02 -8.40
C GLY A 46 0.44 -0.22 -7.83
N GLY A 47 0.70 -0.30 -6.52
CA GLY A 47 1.88 0.30 -5.86
C GLY A 47 3.11 -0.62 -5.89
N SER A 48 4.05 -0.39 -4.95
CA SER A 48 5.31 -1.15 -4.86
C SER A 48 5.08 -2.65 -4.63
N SER A 49 4.17 -3.03 -3.71
CA SER A 49 3.80 -4.44 -3.49
C SER A 49 3.14 -5.06 -4.73
N GLY A 50 2.53 -4.25 -5.58
CA GLY A 50 2.01 -4.64 -6.90
C GLY A 50 3.09 -4.68 -7.98
N GLU A 51 4.37 -4.56 -7.64
CA GLU A 51 5.51 -4.64 -8.57
C GLU A 51 5.36 -3.71 -9.80
N CYS A 52 4.70 -2.56 -9.62
CA CYS A 52 4.28 -1.69 -10.72
C CYS A 52 5.42 -1.20 -11.62
N ILE A 53 6.65 -1.14 -11.11
CA ILE A 53 7.82 -0.70 -11.87
C ILE A 53 8.30 -1.75 -12.88
N TYR A 54 7.91 -3.02 -12.69
CA TYR A 54 8.27 -4.15 -13.56
C TYR A 54 7.13 -4.57 -14.48
N GLN A 55 6.05 -3.80 -14.52
CA GLN A 55 4.86 -4.06 -15.34
C GLN A 55 4.74 -3.02 -16.44
N ASN A 56 4.34 -3.46 -17.63
CA ASN A 56 3.95 -2.57 -18.70
C ASN A 56 2.54 -1.97 -18.45
N LEU A 57 2.15 -1.03 -19.30
CA LEU A 57 0.87 -0.33 -19.16
C LEU A 57 -0.34 -1.27 -19.17
N GLU A 58 -0.36 -2.27 -20.04
CA GLU A 58 -1.50 -3.19 -20.19
C GLU A 58 -1.60 -4.15 -18.99
N GLU A 59 -0.49 -4.60 -18.44
CA GLU A 59 -0.46 -5.41 -17.22
C GLU A 59 -0.97 -4.64 -16.00
N ARG A 60 -0.61 -3.37 -15.89
CA ARG A 60 -1.13 -2.49 -14.83
C ARG A 60 -2.63 -2.26 -14.98
N LYS A 61 -3.11 -2.03 -16.21
CA LYS A 61 -4.54 -1.94 -16.50
C LYS A 61 -5.27 -3.22 -16.15
N ALA A 62 -4.72 -4.40 -16.50
CA ALA A 62 -5.31 -5.69 -16.17
C ALA A 62 -5.47 -5.87 -14.66
N THR A 63 -4.46 -5.54 -13.86
CA THR A 63 -4.53 -5.60 -12.41
C THR A 63 -5.64 -4.67 -11.86
N LEU A 64 -5.69 -3.40 -12.31
CA LEU A 64 -6.75 -2.47 -11.89
C LEU A 64 -8.14 -3.01 -12.24
N LYS A 65 -8.30 -3.54 -13.46
CA LYS A 65 -9.58 -4.10 -13.94
C LYS A 65 -10.04 -5.26 -13.06
N TYR A 66 -9.19 -6.27 -12.84
CA TYR A 66 -9.59 -7.48 -12.12
C TYR A 66 -9.91 -7.22 -10.64
N VAL A 67 -9.20 -6.27 -10.01
CA VAL A 67 -9.55 -5.84 -8.65
C VAL A 67 -10.89 -5.10 -8.64
N ALA A 68 -11.13 -4.18 -9.58
CA ALA A 68 -12.40 -3.45 -9.68
C ALA A 68 -13.59 -4.38 -9.96
N GLU A 69 -13.44 -5.36 -10.86
CA GLU A 69 -14.47 -6.37 -11.13
C GLU A 69 -14.87 -7.16 -9.88
N SER A 70 -13.93 -7.37 -8.95
CA SER A 70 -14.18 -8.09 -7.70
C SER A 70 -14.80 -7.23 -6.61
N LEU A 71 -14.34 -5.98 -6.46
CA LEU A 71 -14.54 -5.20 -5.24
C LEU A 71 -15.12 -3.79 -5.43
N ARG A 72 -15.34 -3.32 -6.66
CA ARG A 72 -15.99 -2.02 -6.90
C ARG A 72 -17.30 -1.91 -6.13
N GLY A 73 -17.43 -0.84 -5.35
CA GLY A 73 -18.61 -0.58 -4.53
C GLY A 73 -18.74 -1.44 -3.26
N LYS A 74 -17.83 -2.38 -3.02
CA LYS A 74 -17.80 -3.19 -1.79
C LYS A 74 -16.85 -2.62 -0.72
N CYS A 75 -15.72 -2.06 -1.14
CA CYS A 75 -14.75 -1.39 -0.28
C CYS A 75 -14.10 -0.23 -1.04
N THR A 76 -13.32 0.60 -0.33
CA THR A 76 -12.61 1.74 -0.94
C THR A 76 -11.43 1.25 -1.79
N LEU A 77 -11.36 1.65 -3.04
CA LEU A 77 -10.28 1.32 -3.96
C LEU A 77 -9.45 2.56 -4.30
N ILE A 78 -8.15 2.52 -3.99
CA ILE A 78 -7.19 3.57 -4.32
C ILE A 78 -6.25 3.04 -5.42
N ALA A 79 -6.25 3.66 -6.59
CA ALA A 79 -5.37 3.28 -7.70
C ALA A 79 -4.05 4.05 -7.63
N HIS A 80 -2.93 3.35 -7.54
CA HIS A 80 -1.63 3.95 -7.78
C HIS A 80 -1.36 4.00 -9.27
N VAL A 81 -1.30 5.20 -9.81
CA VAL A 81 -1.14 5.46 -11.25
C VAL A 81 0.22 6.04 -11.62
N GLY A 82 1.12 6.22 -10.63
CA GLY A 82 2.46 6.73 -10.89
C GLY A 82 3.24 5.84 -11.86
N ALA A 83 3.80 6.45 -12.90
CA ALA A 83 4.62 5.81 -13.93
C ALA A 83 5.82 6.72 -14.27
N PRO A 84 6.88 6.19 -14.93
CA PRO A 84 8.01 7.01 -15.37
C PRO A 84 7.63 8.17 -16.29
N SER A 85 6.57 8.01 -17.10
CA SER A 85 6.06 9.07 -17.97
C SER A 85 4.72 9.64 -17.49
N THR A 86 4.54 10.95 -17.63
CA THR A 86 3.26 11.62 -17.34
C THR A 86 2.13 11.05 -18.19
N ARG A 87 2.43 10.74 -19.48
CA ARG A 87 1.45 10.18 -20.40
C ARG A 87 0.85 8.86 -19.91
N GLU A 88 1.70 7.94 -19.45
CA GLU A 88 1.23 6.64 -18.93
C GLU A 88 0.44 6.82 -17.63
N SER A 89 0.88 7.73 -16.76
CA SER A 89 0.17 8.03 -15.51
C SER A 89 -1.22 8.59 -15.77
N VAL A 90 -1.37 9.46 -16.78
CA VAL A 90 -2.69 10.01 -17.21
C VAL A 90 -3.57 8.88 -17.76
N ILE A 91 -3.06 8.02 -18.64
CA ILE A 91 -3.81 6.89 -19.19
C ILE A 91 -4.30 5.95 -18.08
N LEU A 92 -3.44 5.67 -17.07
CA LEU A 92 -3.82 4.85 -15.92
C LEU A 92 -4.87 5.55 -15.03
N ALA A 93 -4.76 6.87 -14.87
CA ALA A 93 -5.71 7.65 -14.09
C ALA A 93 -7.11 7.64 -14.72
N GLU A 94 -7.20 7.93 -16.02
CA GLU A 94 -8.45 7.87 -16.79
C GLU A 94 -9.07 6.46 -16.74
N TYR A 95 -8.26 5.43 -16.90
CA TYR A 95 -8.72 4.06 -16.82
C TYR A 95 -9.22 3.66 -15.43
N ALA A 96 -8.56 4.12 -14.36
CA ALA A 96 -9.03 3.89 -12.99
C ALA A 96 -10.36 4.59 -12.71
N ASP A 97 -10.58 5.78 -13.26
CA ASP A 97 -11.86 6.52 -13.19
C ASP A 97 -12.99 5.74 -13.89
N GLU A 98 -12.75 5.28 -15.12
CA GLU A 98 -13.69 4.43 -15.88
C GLU A 98 -14.08 3.16 -15.10
N LEU A 99 -13.13 2.56 -14.41
CA LEU A 99 -13.35 1.37 -13.58
C LEU A 99 -14.09 1.68 -12.26
N GLY A 100 -14.21 2.95 -11.88
CA GLY A 100 -14.90 3.40 -10.67
C GLY A 100 -14.09 3.21 -9.41
N TYR A 101 -12.79 3.48 -9.47
CA TYR A 101 -11.96 3.65 -8.27
C TYR A 101 -12.40 4.87 -7.46
N ASP A 102 -12.10 4.88 -6.17
CA ASP A 102 -12.50 5.95 -5.25
C ASP A 102 -11.50 7.10 -5.16
N ALA A 103 -10.24 6.84 -5.48
CA ALA A 103 -9.16 7.83 -5.48
C ALA A 103 -7.97 7.37 -6.34
N LEU A 104 -7.17 8.34 -6.75
CA LEU A 104 -5.88 8.13 -7.39
C LEU A 104 -4.74 8.41 -6.40
N SER A 105 -3.59 7.77 -6.64
CA SER A 105 -2.34 8.08 -5.96
C SER A 105 -1.16 7.93 -6.92
N ALA A 106 -0.10 8.72 -6.72
CA ALA A 106 1.11 8.57 -7.52
C ALA A 106 2.36 8.95 -6.73
N ILE A 107 3.43 8.14 -6.87
CA ILE A 107 4.80 8.56 -6.53
C ILE A 107 5.24 9.68 -7.49
N PRO A 108 6.24 10.51 -7.13
CA PRO A 108 6.89 11.37 -8.12
C PRO A 108 7.59 10.52 -9.19
N PRO A 109 7.89 11.09 -10.38
CA PRO A 109 8.70 10.37 -11.37
C PRO A 109 10.05 9.96 -10.79
N ILE A 110 10.51 8.77 -11.16
CA ILE A 110 11.76 8.17 -10.68
C ILE A 110 12.85 8.26 -11.74
N TYR A 111 14.09 7.90 -11.38
CA TYR A 111 15.31 7.83 -12.19
C TYR A 111 16.01 9.18 -12.33
N PHE A 112 15.37 10.23 -12.83
CA PHE A 112 15.97 11.57 -12.90
C PHE A 112 15.68 12.38 -11.65
N LYS A 113 16.68 13.13 -11.17
CA LYS A 113 16.48 14.16 -10.13
C LYS A 113 15.78 15.37 -10.76
N LEU A 114 14.46 15.37 -10.70
CA LEU A 114 13.66 16.45 -11.26
C LEU A 114 13.51 17.61 -10.26
N PRO A 115 13.45 18.87 -10.75
CA PRO A 115 13.10 20.00 -9.90
C PRO A 115 11.64 19.91 -9.44
N GLU A 116 11.31 20.52 -8.31
CA GLU A 116 9.95 20.53 -7.76
C GLU A 116 8.89 21.05 -8.74
N SER A 117 9.26 21.98 -9.63
CA SER A 117 8.37 22.47 -10.67
C SER A 117 7.93 21.40 -11.66
N SER A 118 8.80 20.46 -12.01
CA SER A 118 8.48 19.32 -12.88
C SER A 118 7.62 18.31 -12.14
N ILE A 119 7.90 18.05 -10.87
CA ILE A 119 7.10 17.14 -10.02
C ILE A 119 5.69 17.72 -9.81
N TYR A 120 5.60 19.02 -9.53
CA TYR A 120 4.32 19.73 -9.45
C TYR A 120 3.50 19.60 -10.72
N LYS A 121 4.13 19.84 -11.89
CA LYS A 121 3.48 19.73 -13.20
C LYS A 121 2.99 18.30 -13.44
N TYR A 122 3.81 17.29 -13.16
CA TYR A 122 3.47 15.87 -13.31
C TYR A 122 2.22 15.51 -12.50
N TRP A 123 2.18 15.79 -11.20
CA TRP A 123 0.99 15.50 -10.38
C TRP A 123 -0.22 16.31 -10.81
N THR A 124 -0.03 17.58 -11.21
CA THR A 124 -1.12 18.43 -11.67
C THR A 124 -1.75 17.90 -12.96
N GLU A 125 -0.96 17.39 -13.90
CA GLU A 125 -1.49 16.78 -15.14
C GLU A 125 -2.30 15.53 -14.83
N ILE A 126 -1.85 14.67 -13.91
CA ILE A 126 -2.61 13.49 -13.47
C ILE A 126 -3.93 13.92 -12.81
N MET A 127 -3.89 14.86 -11.87
CA MET A 127 -5.09 15.36 -11.19
C MET A 127 -6.11 15.98 -12.15
N ASN A 128 -5.64 16.60 -13.23
CA ASN A 128 -6.51 17.26 -14.21
C ASN A 128 -7.16 16.29 -15.21
N SER A 129 -6.68 15.05 -15.30
CA SER A 129 -7.21 14.08 -16.27
C SER A 129 -8.53 13.43 -15.84
N THR A 130 -8.89 13.47 -14.56
CA THR A 130 -10.11 12.88 -14.01
C THR A 130 -10.73 13.77 -12.92
N ASP A 131 -11.93 13.44 -12.46
CA ASP A 131 -12.55 14.09 -11.29
C ASP A 131 -12.27 13.39 -9.96
N LEU A 132 -11.53 12.28 -9.97
CA LEU A 132 -11.21 11.55 -8.77
C LEU A 132 -10.34 12.35 -7.79
N PRO A 133 -10.53 12.16 -6.49
CA PRO A 133 -9.62 12.70 -5.47
C PRO A 133 -8.22 12.08 -5.60
N PHE A 134 -7.22 12.84 -5.15
CA PHE A 134 -5.81 12.48 -5.30
C PHE A 134 -5.09 12.41 -3.95
N ILE A 135 -4.31 11.35 -3.76
CA ILE A 135 -3.47 11.10 -2.59
C ILE A 135 -2.02 11.11 -3.04
N ILE A 136 -1.25 12.09 -2.61
CA ILE A 136 0.18 12.18 -2.92
C ILE A 136 0.89 10.99 -2.28
N TYR A 137 1.83 10.37 -2.98
CA TYR A 137 2.65 9.32 -2.39
C TYR A 137 4.09 9.78 -2.22
N ASN A 138 4.48 10.04 -0.97
CA ASN A 138 5.83 10.39 -0.57
C ASN A 138 6.57 9.14 -0.07
N ILE A 139 7.60 8.71 -0.80
CA ILE A 139 8.46 7.55 -0.47
C ILE A 139 9.92 7.86 -0.83
N PRO A 140 10.61 8.66 -0.02
CA PRO A 140 11.94 9.18 -0.35
C PRO A 140 13.01 8.11 -0.59
N GLN A 141 12.94 6.97 0.12
CA GLN A 141 13.93 5.91 0.04
C GLN A 141 14.04 5.27 -1.35
N THR A 142 12.92 5.21 -2.09
CA THR A 142 12.87 4.59 -3.42
C THR A 142 12.87 5.60 -4.55
N THR A 143 12.33 6.80 -4.32
CA THR A 143 12.21 7.83 -5.36
C THR A 143 13.37 8.81 -5.38
N GLY A 144 14.17 8.85 -4.29
CA GLY A 144 15.24 9.85 -4.12
C GLY A 144 14.73 11.29 -3.97
N TYR A 145 13.42 11.47 -3.77
CA TYR A 145 12.78 12.78 -3.59
C TYR A 145 11.94 12.79 -2.33
N SER A 146 12.13 13.79 -1.47
CA SER A 146 11.31 14.05 -0.28
C SER A 146 10.42 15.25 -0.52
N LEU A 147 9.12 15.10 -0.32
CA LEU A 147 8.13 16.17 -0.50
C LEU A 147 8.37 17.30 0.50
N SER A 148 8.61 18.51 0.00
CA SER A 148 8.71 19.69 0.87
C SER A 148 7.32 20.16 1.33
N ILE A 149 7.26 20.73 2.54
CA ILE A 149 6.03 21.35 3.05
C ILE A 149 5.55 22.50 2.15
N GLN A 150 6.46 23.19 1.48
CA GLN A 150 6.13 24.29 0.56
C GLN A 150 5.42 23.77 -0.68
N LEU A 151 5.96 22.71 -1.31
CA LEU A 151 5.31 22.08 -2.46
C LEU A 151 3.98 21.43 -2.05
N PHE A 152 3.92 20.80 -0.87
CA PHE A 152 2.69 20.21 -0.37
C PHE A 152 1.58 21.27 -0.22
N LYS A 153 1.86 22.42 0.40
CA LYS A 153 0.90 23.54 0.49
C LYS A 153 0.43 24.01 -0.89
N LYS A 154 1.33 24.10 -1.85
CA LYS A 154 0.98 24.49 -3.22
C LYS A 154 0.08 23.47 -3.91
N LEU A 155 0.31 22.17 -3.68
CA LEU A 155 -0.54 21.11 -4.23
C LEU A 155 -1.94 21.10 -3.63
N LEU A 156 -2.09 21.51 -2.36
CA LEU A 156 -3.38 21.64 -1.67
C LEU A 156 -4.28 22.78 -2.22
N GLU A 157 -3.76 23.68 -3.04
CA GLU A 157 -4.58 24.64 -3.79
C GLU A 157 -5.54 23.91 -4.74
N ASN A 158 -5.16 22.72 -5.22
CA ASN A 158 -6.05 21.83 -5.96
C ASN A 158 -6.96 21.05 -4.99
N LYS A 159 -8.26 21.31 -5.03
CA LYS A 159 -9.27 20.70 -4.14
C LYS A 159 -9.42 19.17 -4.30
N LYS A 160 -8.82 18.57 -5.34
CA LYS A 160 -8.76 17.11 -5.50
C LYS A 160 -7.72 16.47 -4.59
N VAL A 161 -6.73 17.20 -4.10
CA VAL A 161 -5.76 16.66 -3.13
C VAL A 161 -6.45 16.49 -1.78
N ILE A 162 -6.69 15.25 -1.40
CA ILE A 162 -7.37 14.89 -0.15
C ILE A 162 -6.42 14.38 0.93
N GLY A 163 -5.16 14.10 0.58
CA GLY A 163 -4.22 13.58 1.55
C GLY A 163 -2.89 13.14 0.97
N ILE A 164 -2.16 12.45 1.82
CA ILE A 164 -0.83 11.93 1.54
C ILE A 164 -0.65 10.53 2.14
N LYS A 165 -0.03 9.62 1.38
CA LYS A 165 0.61 8.41 1.90
C LYS A 165 2.07 8.78 2.18
N ASN A 166 2.45 8.81 3.46
CA ASN A 166 3.81 9.14 3.86
C ASN A 166 4.60 7.89 4.26
N SER A 167 5.57 7.52 3.42
CA SER A 167 6.50 6.40 3.66
C SER A 167 7.91 6.88 3.97
N SER A 168 8.09 8.13 4.45
CA SER A 168 9.36 8.56 5.03
C SER A 168 9.57 7.90 6.40
N MET A 169 10.82 7.64 6.76
CA MET A 169 11.14 6.99 8.05
C MET A 169 10.90 7.88 9.28
N PRO A 170 11.14 9.21 9.26
CA PRO A 170 10.79 10.05 10.40
C PRO A 170 9.27 10.10 10.62
N VAL A 171 8.79 9.48 11.69
CA VAL A 171 7.36 9.51 12.04
C VAL A 171 6.83 10.93 12.24
N MET A 172 7.70 11.88 12.64
CA MET A 172 7.40 13.29 12.77
C MET A 172 6.82 13.91 11.49
N ASP A 173 7.19 13.41 10.31
CA ASP A 173 6.68 13.93 9.03
C ASP A 173 5.15 13.83 8.93
N ILE A 174 4.55 12.81 9.56
CA ILE A 174 3.09 12.64 9.64
C ILE A 174 2.46 13.85 10.33
N GLU A 175 2.98 14.24 11.50
CA GLU A 175 2.51 15.41 12.23
C GLU A 175 2.72 16.69 11.42
N ARG A 176 3.89 16.84 10.76
CA ARG A 176 4.17 18.00 9.92
C ARG A 176 3.19 18.16 8.75
N PHE A 177 2.80 17.07 8.10
CA PHE A 177 1.77 17.11 7.05
C PHE A 177 0.38 17.42 7.61
N LYS A 178 0.00 16.80 8.75
CA LYS A 178 -1.25 17.11 9.44
C LYS A 178 -1.35 18.58 9.89
N ALA A 179 -0.27 19.16 10.36
CA ALA A 179 -0.22 20.56 10.78
C ALA A 179 -0.42 21.57 9.62
N VAL A 180 -0.28 21.14 8.37
CA VAL A 180 -0.58 21.99 7.19
C VAL A 180 -2.09 22.18 7.02
N GLU A 181 -2.86 21.09 7.14
CA GLU A 181 -4.32 21.09 7.01
C GLU A 181 -4.88 19.90 7.79
N GLU A 182 -5.57 20.17 8.88
CA GLU A 182 -6.02 19.15 9.85
C GLU A 182 -7.00 18.11 9.25
N ASN A 183 -7.81 18.54 8.29
CA ASN A 183 -8.83 17.68 7.67
C ASN A 183 -8.30 16.75 6.57
N LEU A 184 -6.99 16.81 6.25
CA LEU A 184 -6.38 15.93 5.27
C LEU A 184 -6.25 14.51 5.80
N ILE A 185 -6.32 13.54 4.89
CA ILE A 185 -5.99 12.15 5.18
C ILE A 185 -4.46 11.97 5.12
N VAL A 186 -3.88 11.53 6.20
CA VAL A 186 -2.46 11.16 6.26
C VAL A 186 -2.35 9.67 6.57
N PHE A 187 -1.85 8.89 5.60
CA PHE A 187 -1.57 7.48 5.81
C PHE A 187 -0.13 7.27 6.27
N ASN A 188 0.03 6.46 7.32
CA ASN A 188 1.33 5.88 7.67
C ASN A 188 1.72 4.84 6.61
N GLY A 189 2.93 4.96 6.06
CA GLY A 189 3.46 4.06 5.05
C GLY A 189 4.39 2.97 5.59
N PRO A 190 5.35 3.25 6.49
CA PRO A 190 6.21 2.22 7.08
C PRO A 190 5.43 1.35 8.06
N ASP A 191 5.32 0.05 7.77
CA ASP A 191 4.54 -0.92 8.55
C ASP A 191 5.07 -1.06 9.98
N GLU A 192 6.38 -0.95 10.14
CA GLU A 192 7.13 -1.02 11.39
C GLU A 192 6.80 0.12 12.37
N GLN A 193 6.17 1.17 11.90
CA GLN A 193 5.85 2.38 12.67
C GLN A 193 4.34 2.64 12.75
N TYR A 194 3.50 1.65 12.40
CA TYR A 194 2.05 1.88 12.29
C TYR A 194 1.45 2.52 13.54
N VAL A 195 1.67 1.92 14.71
CA VAL A 195 1.14 2.44 15.99
C VAL A 195 1.68 3.84 16.29
N SER A 196 2.97 4.08 16.09
CA SER A 196 3.57 5.41 16.29
C SER A 196 2.99 6.44 15.33
N GLY A 197 2.79 6.07 14.06
CA GLY A 197 2.15 6.93 13.06
C GLY A 197 0.72 7.31 13.44
N ARG A 198 -0.07 6.34 13.94
CA ARG A 198 -1.43 6.58 14.42
C ARG A 198 -1.45 7.53 15.62
N LEU A 199 -0.55 7.33 16.58
CA LEU A 199 -0.45 8.18 17.78
C LEU A 199 -0.06 9.62 17.47
N ILE A 200 0.70 9.87 16.40
CA ILE A 200 1.13 11.22 16.01
C ILE A 200 0.20 11.87 14.97
N GLY A 201 -0.92 11.21 14.61
CA GLY A 201 -1.99 11.84 13.83
C GLY A 201 -2.28 11.24 12.45
N ALA A 202 -1.71 10.09 12.08
CA ALA A 202 -2.15 9.40 10.87
C ALA A 202 -3.61 8.94 10.99
N ASP A 203 -4.36 8.98 9.89
CA ASP A 203 -5.78 8.55 9.82
C ASP A 203 -5.93 7.05 9.54
N GLY A 204 -4.83 6.39 9.26
CA GLY A 204 -4.77 4.97 8.94
C GLY A 204 -3.41 4.59 8.38
N GLY A 205 -3.34 3.46 7.70
CA GLY A 205 -2.10 3.01 7.06
C GLY A 205 -2.32 2.34 5.71
N ILE A 206 -1.31 2.46 4.86
CA ILE A 206 -1.21 1.73 3.60
C ILE A 206 0.13 1.00 3.60
N GLY A 207 0.11 -0.32 3.81
CA GLY A 207 1.31 -1.11 4.00
C GLY A 207 1.36 -2.42 3.23
N GLY A 208 2.58 -2.88 2.93
CA GLY A 208 2.82 -4.11 2.18
C GLY A 208 2.53 -5.36 2.98
N THR A 209 2.99 -5.41 4.22
CA THR A 209 2.80 -6.59 5.08
C THR A 209 1.37 -6.71 5.63
N TYR A 210 0.55 -5.67 5.49
CA TYR A 210 -0.87 -5.73 5.87
C TYR A 210 -1.63 -6.84 5.13
N ALA A 211 -1.23 -7.14 3.90
CA ALA A 211 -1.89 -8.18 3.11
C ALA A 211 -1.74 -9.58 3.72
N VAL A 212 -0.58 -9.91 4.29
CA VAL A 212 -0.29 -11.25 4.84
C VAL A 212 -0.71 -11.43 6.29
N MET A 213 -0.93 -10.33 7.02
CA MET A 213 -1.35 -10.33 8.43
C MET A 213 -2.35 -9.20 8.75
N PRO A 214 -3.44 -9.07 7.94
CA PRO A 214 -4.39 -7.97 8.10
C PRO A 214 -5.02 -7.93 9.49
N GLU A 215 -5.22 -9.09 10.12
CA GLU A 215 -5.78 -9.21 11.45
C GLU A 215 -4.96 -8.45 12.50
N LEU A 216 -3.63 -8.52 12.42
CA LEU A 216 -2.76 -7.81 13.37
C LEU A 216 -2.87 -6.29 13.23
N PHE A 217 -2.94 -5.78 12.01
CA PHE A 217 -3.09 -4.34 11.79
C PHE A 217 -4.50 -3.83 12.15
N LEU A 218 -5.55 -4.63 11.93
CA LEU A 218 -6.90 -4.31 12.37
C LEU A 218 -6.97 -4.26 13.90
N MET A 219 -6.36 -5.20 14.62
CA MET A 219 -6.26 -5.19 16.08
C MET A 219 -5.39 -4.02 16.59
N ALA A 220 -4.27 -3.73 15.92
CA ALA A 220 -3.44 -2.57 16.27
C ALA A 220 -4.24 -1.25 16.15
N GLU A 221 -5.05 -1.10 15.09
CA GLU A 221 -5.97 0.03 14.93
C GLU A 221 -7.00 0.10 16.06
N GLU A 222 -7.59 -1.03 16.44
CA GLU A 222 -8.55 -1.11 17.53
C GLU A 222 -7.90 -0.72 18.87
N PHE A 223 -6.73 -1.22 19.19
CA PHE A 223 -6.01 -0.87 20.42
C PHE A 223 -5.67 0.62 20.49
N VAL A 224 -5.24 1.21 19.37
CA VAL A 224 -4.97 2.67 19.33
C VAL A 224 -6.26 3.45 19.49
N SER A 225 -7.33 3.10 18.77
CA SER A 225 -8.61 3.85 18.79
C SER A 225 -9.33 3.77 20.14
N THR A 226 -9.14 2.67 20.88
CA THR A 226 -9.72 2.48 22.22
C THR A 226 -8.80 2.95 23.36
N GLY A 227 -7.59 3.47 23.04
CA GLY A 227 -6.64 3.96 24.04
C GLY A 227 -5.86 2.84 24.78
N ASN A 228 -5.93 1.61 24.29
CA ASN A 228 -5.19 0.48 24.84
C ASN A 228 -3.73 0.47 24.35
N PHE A 229 -2.96 1.48 24.76
CA PHE A 229 -1.59 1.68 24.25
C PHE A 229 -0.60 0.60 24.70
N ASN A 230 -0.86 -0.13 25.78
CA ASN A 230 0.01 -1.22 26.20
C ASN A 230 -0.06 -2.37 25.19
N ASP A 231 -1.25 -2.80 24.80
CA ASP A 231 -1.40 -3.86 23.83
C ASP A 231 -1.07 -3.37 22.41
N ALA A 232 -1.34 -2.09 22.07
CA ALA A 232 -0.88 -1.49 20.83
C ALA A 232 0.65 -1.57 20.66
N ARG A 233 1.44 -1.33 21.73
CA ARG A 233 2.90 -1.47 21.67
C ARG A 233 3.35 -2.94 21.59
N ARG A 234 2.63 -3.86 22.22
CA ARG A 234 2.95 -5.28 22.17
C ARG A 234 2.72 -5.85 20.78
N ILE A 235 1.54 -5.59 20.19
CA ILE A 235 1.22 -6.06 18.84
C ILE A 235 2.16 -5.45 17.79
N GLN A 236 2.55 -4.16 17.93
CA GLN A 236 3.52 -3.54 17.01
C GLN A 236 4.89 -4.24 17.09
N ARG A 237 5.34 -4.65 18.27
CA ARG A 237 6.58 -5.41 18.41
C ARG A 237 6.47 -6.76 17.71
N ASP A 238 5.38 -7.48 17.89
CA ASP A 238 5.18 -8.79 17.25
C ASP A 238 5.08 -8.64 15.72
N ILE A 239 4.43 -7.57 15.22
CA ILE A 239 4.46 -7.19 13.80
C ILE A 239 5.89 -6.96 13.31
N ASN A 240 6.71 -6.23 14.08
CA ASN A 240 8.08 -5.92 13.70
C ASN A 240 8.96 -7.18 13.69
N ASP A 241 8.79 -8.09 14.64
CA ASP A 241 9.50 -9.36 14.65
C ASP A 241 9.18 -10.20 13.40
N ILE A 242 7.92 -10.21 12.97
CA ILE A 242 7.49 -10.86 11.72
C ILE A 242 8.11 -10.17 10.49
N ILE A 243 8.10 -8.84 10.44
CA ILE A 243 8.70 -8.08 9.32
C ILE A 243 10.20 -8.35 9.22
N ILE A 244 10.90 -8.34 10.35
CA ILE A 244 12.33 -8.65 10.41
C ILE A 244 12.59 -10.06 9.88
N ALA A 245 11.81 -11.05 10.31
CA ALA A 245 11.92 -12.43 9.81
C ALA A 245 11.67 -12.53 8.30
N LEU A 246 10.65 -11.85 7.76
CA LEU A 246 10.38 -11.79 6.32
C LEU A 246 11.52 -11.14 5.52
N CYS A 247 12.19 -10.14 6.11
CA CYS A 247 13.29 -9.41 5.47
C CYS A 247 14.66 -10.10 5.64
N SER A 248 14.80 -11.10 6.51
CA SER A 248 16.06 -11.79 6.76
C SER A 248 16.39 -12.89 5.73
N LEU A 249 15.41 -13.28 4.91
CA LEU A 249 15.56 -14.28 3.89
C LEU A 249 16.44 -13.81 2.72
N ASN A 250 17.05 -14.74 1.98
CA ASN A 250 17.87 -14.41 0.81
C ASN A 250 17.01 -13.91 -0.37
N GLY A 251 15.78 -14.39 -0.49
CA GLY A 251 14.80 -13.90 -1.47
C GLY A 251 14.19 -12.56 -1.03
N SER A 252 13.47 -11.93 -1.94
CA SER A 252 12.78 -10.67 -1.62
C SER A 252 11.64 -10.88 -0.63
N MET A 253 11.41 -9.89 0.25
CA MET A 253 10.26 -9.90 1.18
C MET A 253 8.93 -10.14 0.43
N TYR A 254 8.78 -9.60 -0.77
CA TYR A 254 7.56 -9.81 -1.58
C TYR A 254 7.38 -11.28 -1.98
N SER A 255 8.49 -11.96 -2.33
CA SER A 255 8.46 -13.40 -2.60
C SER A 255 8.13 -14.21 -1.33
N ALA A 256 8.73 -13.87 -0.21
CA ALA A 256 8.43 -14.49 1.08
C ALA A 256 6.94 -14.43 1.42
N ILE A 257 6.34 -13.24 1.28
CA ILE A 257 4.91 -13.02 1.53
C ILE A 257 4.05 -13.85 0.56
N LYS A 258 4.42 -13.95 -0.72
CA LYS A 258 3.70 -14.77 -1.70
C LYS A 258 3.74 -16.27 -1.34
N GLU A 259 4.86 -16.77 -0.83
CA GLU A 259 4.95 -18.16 -0.36
C GLU A 259 4.12 -18.38 0.93
N VAL A 260 4.06 -17.41 1.84
CA VAL A 260 3.12 -17.51 2.99
C VAL A 260 1.67 -17.59 2.51
N PHE A 261 1.26 -16.80 1.51
CA PHE A 261 -0.07 -16.93 0.91
C PHE A 261 -0.30 -18.32 0.32
N LYS A 262 0.66 -18.86 -0.41
CA LYS A 262 0.60 -20.20 -1.00
C LYS A 262 0.42 -21.29 0.07
N LEU A 263 1.14 -21.20 1.21
CA LEU A 263 0.96 -22.09 2.36
C LEU A 263 -0.42 -21.96 3.03
N ARG A 264 -1.13 -20.86 2.80
CA ARG A 264 -2.53 -20.64 3.23
C ARG A 264 -3.55 -21.04 2.17
N GLY A 265 -3.11 -21.65 1.07
CA GLY A 265 -3.97 -22.10 -0.03
C GLY A 265 -4.31 -21.01 -1.04
N ILE A 266 -3.65 -19.86 -0.99
CA ILE A 266 -3.87 -18.73 -1.92
C ILE A 266 -2.62 -18.54 -2.78
N ASN A 267 -2.62 -19.16 -3.96
CA ASN A 267 -1.48 -19.08 -4.86
C ASN A 267 -1.57 -17.83 -5.75
N ILE A 268 -0.77 -16.82 -5.45
CA ILE A 268 -0.67 -15.58 -6.24
C ILE A 268 0.55 -15.53 -7.16
N GLY A 269 1.22 -16.67 -7.38
CA GLY A 269 2.40 -16.78 -8.20
C GLY A 269 3.68 -16.34 -7.49
N SER A 270 4.77 -16.20 -8.26
CA SER A 270 6.05 -15.71 -7.76
C SER A 270 6.21 -14.21 -7.99
N VAL A 271 7.37 -13.66 -7.67
CA VAL A 271 7.77 -12.29 -8.03
C VAL A 271 8.37 -12.26 -9.44
N ARG A 272 8.42 -11.07 -10.03
CA ARG A 272 9.06 -10.83 -11.33
C ARG A 272 10.48 -10.31 -11.13
N GLY A 273 11.41 -10.81 -11.92
CA GLY A 273 12.78 -10.28 -11.93
C GLY A 273 12.82 -8.76 -12.20
N PRO A 274 13.73 -8.03 -11.56
CA PRO A 274 14.91 -8.50 -10.80
C PRO A 274 14.67 -8.84 -9.32
N LEU A 275 13.42 -8.93 -8.87
CA LEU A 275 13.16 -9.43 -7.51
C LEU A 275 13.49 -10.92 -7.44
N GLU A 276 14.28 -11.30 -6.44
CA GLU A 276 14.68 -12.68 -6.26
C GLU A 276 13.57 -13.49 -5.56
N PRO A 277 13.20 -14.66 -6.10
CA PRO A 277 12.29 -15.56 -5.41
C PRO A 277 12.97 -16.22 -4.21
N VAL A 278 12.21 -16.55 -3.16
CA VAL A 278 12.70 -17.42 -2.09
C VAL A 278 12.85 -18.85 -2.61
N THR A 279 13.97 -19.49 -2.29
CA THR A 279 14.33 -20.83 -2.76
C THR A 279 15.10 -21.60 -1.69
N GLY A 280 15.26 -22.92 -1.88
CA GLY A 280 16.15 -23.72 -1.05
C GLY A 280 15.86 -23.64 0.44
N GLU A 281 16.84 -23.15 1.22
CA GLU A 281 16.75 -23.05 2.67
C GLU A 281 15.66 -22.07 3.14
N ASP A 282 15.42 -20.97 2.41
CA ASP A 282 14.39 -20.01 2.74
C ASP A 282 12.99 -20.64 2.84
N LEU A 283 12.70 -21.68 2.06
CA LEU A 283 11.39 -22.35 2.09
C LEU A 283 11.09 -23.03 3.42
N ASN A 284 12.11 -23.47 4.15
CA ASN A 284 11.92 -24.02 5.49
C ASN A 284 11.57 -22.89 6.46
N GLU A 285 12.28 -21.78 6.40
CA GLU A 285 12.03 -20.60 7.25
C GLU A 285 10.65 -19.96 6.99
N ILE A 286 10.10 -20.04 5.77
CA ILE A 286 8.75 -19.57 5.45
C ILE A 286 7.68 -20.28 6.28
N ASN A 287 7.83 -21.58 6.57
CA ASN A 287 6.90 -22.30 7.44
C ASN A 287 6.96 -21.75 8.88
N ASP A 288 8.17 -21.47 9.39
CA ASP A 288 8.34 -20.91 10.73
C ASP A 288 7.76 -19.48 10.80
N ILE A 289 7.99 -18.66 9.77
CA ILE A 289 7.40 -17.32 9.66
C ILE A 289 5.87 -17.39 9.64
N LYS A 290 5.31 -18.32 8.83
CA LYS A 290 3.85 -18.53 8.82
C LYS A 290 3.32 -18.91 10.22
N GLN A 291 4.01 -19.79 10.93
CA GLN A 291 3.64 -20.16 12.30
C GLN A 291 3.73 -18.96 13.26
N LEU A 292 4.77 -18.13 13.12
CA LEU A 292 4.93 -16.90 13.92
C LEU A 292 3.74 -15.95 13.69
N ILE A 293 3.35 -15.74 12.44
CA ILE A 293 2.17 -14.92 12.10
C ILE A 293 0.89 -15.52 12.71
N ASP A 294 0.67 -16.82 12.54
CA ASP A 294 -0.55 -17.48 13.02
C ASP A 294 -0.64 -17.48 14.56
N GLN A 295 0.49 -17.63 15.26
CA GLN A 295 0.58 -17.50 16.72
C GLN A 295 0.27 -16.07 17.18
N ALA A 296 0.86 -15.06 16.52
CA ALA A 296 0.57 -13.66 16.82
C ALA A 296 -0.92 -13.37 16.64
N ILE A 297 -1.53 -13.75 15.49
CA ILE A 297 -2.95 -13.59 15.23
C ILE A 297 -3.78 -14.28 16.33
N SER A 298 -3.45 -15.52 16.69
CA SER A 298 -4.21 -16.27 17.71
C SER A 298 -4.11 -15.67 19.11
N THR A 299 -3.03 -14.95 19.39
CA THR A 299 -2.82 -14.29 20.68
C THR A 299 -3.79 -13.13 20.87
N TYR A 300 -4.02 -12.34 19.82
CA TYR A 300 -4.82 -11.12 19.89
C TYR A 300 -6.30 -11.32 19.52
N LEU A 301 -6.66 -12.35 18.74
CA LEU A 301 -8.07 -12.64 18.42
C LEU A 301 -8.82 -13.40 19.54
N LYS A 302 -8.14 -13.82 20.60
CA LYS A 302 -8.74 -14.52 21.74
C LYS A 302 -9.15 -13.59 22.90
N VAL A 303 -8.96 -12.29 22.71
CA VAL A 303 -9.26 -11.29 23.76
C VAL A 303 -10.69 -10.71 23.60
#